data_420fa14d3f79c46afc126aa82a886ec9
#
_entry.id   420fa14d3f79c46afc126aa82a886ec9
#
_cell.length_a   1.000
_cell.length_b   1.000
_cell.length_c   1.000
_cell.angle_alpha   90.00
_cell.angle_beta   90.00
_cell.angle_gamma   90.00
#
_symmetry.space_group_name_H-M   'P 1'
#
loop_
_entity.id
_entity.type
_entity.pdbx_description
1 polymer ?
#
loop_
_entity_poly.entity_id
_entity_poly.type
_entity_poly.pdbx_seq_one_letter_code
_entity_poly.pdbx_strand_id
1 'polypeptide(L)'
;MLQLLHIENIAVIERADISFRAGFNALTGETGAGKSIVIDSLGAVLGARTSRDLIRTGAAKAFVSAEFDGVDASLPVLAALGVEPEDGVLLLQRDIYADGKNICRANGRPITVAQLRALGTSLLNIHGQHEGTQLLDEEQHGAYLDRFARLDGLPEAYTERYQAARETRRQIEALEMDEAEKARRVDTLRHQIAELERAELRDGEEEELLTRRELLRNAEKFMDAFAAADYALSGGDDGLGAASQLKNAENALHSVRALGARFSELCERLESLYSDVYDLAETVRDLRSEMDFSPQELDAVESRADQLYRLKKKYGATVGEMLDYLERSKKELDKIEYADDRIVQLQGTLAKQENEMLAAARTLSDARKAAAKVLEERILRELRELDMNKVRFSIDFTEHEPDATGIDTVRFLMSANAGEDLKPIHKIASGGELARIMLALKNVLAEQDHVMTMVFDEVDTGVSGRAAQRVAEKMAKLSRRRQVLCVTHLPQLAAMADTHFSVEKGEENGRTFTRVVELDRTQRCAELARLTGGAAATETQLRGAEELLSAADAFRSAL
;
A
#
# COMPACT_ATOMS: atom_id res chain seq x y z
N MET A 1 -14.52 -25.77 14.51
CA MET A 1 -14.53 -26.78 13.40
C MET A 1 -15.70 -26.52 12.45
N LEU A 2 -15.59 -26.94 11.17
CA LEU A 2 -16.66 -26.76 10.18
C LEU A 2 -17.84 -27.68 10.52
N GLN A 3 -19.03 -27.12 10.73
CA GLN A 3 -20.25 -27.90 11.00
C GLN A 3 -21.13 -28.05 9.77
N LEU A 4 -21.39 -26.94 9.07
CA LEU A 4 -22.29 -26.94 7.92
C LEU A 4 -21.68 -26.19 6.75
N LEU A 5 -21.75 -26.77 5.57
CA LEU A 5 -21.47 -26.12 4.30
C LEU A 5 -22.74 -26.09 3.48
N HIS A 6 -23.25 -24.92 3.17
CA HIS A 6 -24.39 -24.71 2.28
C HIS A 6 -23.89 -24.15 0.95
N ILE A 7 -24.34 -24.75 -0.14
CA ILE A 7 -23.95 -24.42 -1.51
C ILE A 7 -25.19 -24.19 -2.35
N GLU A 8 -25.30 -23.09 -3.09
CA GLU A 8 -26.33 -22.83 -4.07
C GLU A 8 -25.76 -22.33 -5.40
N ASN A 9 -26.19 -22.91 -6.50
CA ASN A 9 -25.86 -22.53 -7.87
C ASN A 9 -24.37 -22.50 -8.17
N ILE A 10 -23.60 -23.46 -7.69
CA ILE A 10 -22.19 -23.62 -7.98
C ILE A 10 -22.00 -24.79 -8.96
N ALA A 11 -21.50 -24.50 -10.15
CA ALA A 11 -21.24 -25.45 -11.25
C ALA A 11 -22.43 -26.41 -11.47
N VAL A 12 -22.27 -27.68 -11.19
CA VAL A 12 -23.35 -28.69 -11.33
C VAL A 12 -24.18 -28.85 -10.05
N ILE A 13 -23.84 -28.21 -8.95
CA ILE A 13 -24.58 -28.22 -7.70
C ILE A 13 -25.64 -27.11 -7.74
N GLU A 14 -26.93 -27.49 -7.74
CA GLU A 14 -28.00 -26.52 -7.61
C GLU A 14 -28.19 -26.10 -6.15
N ARG A 15 -28.26 -27.09 -5.25
CA ARG A 15 -28.32 -26.90 -3.81
C ARG A 15 -27.75 -28.12 -3.10
N ALA A 16 -26.91 -27.88 -2.09
CA ALA A 16 -26.40 -28.91 -1.20
C ALA A 16 -26.22 -28.36 0.22
N ASP A 17 -26.63 -29.14 1.21
CA ASP A 17 -26.39 -28.90 2.63
C ASP A 17 -25.59 -30.10 3.14
N ILE A 18 -24.34 -29.85 3.59
CA ILE A 18 -23.41 -30.88 4.03
C ILE A 18 -23.06 -30.63 5.49
N SER A 19 -23.52 -31.49 6.37
CA SER A 19 -23.25 -31.43 7.81
C SER A 19 -22.04 -32.30 8.16
N PHE A 20 -20.90 -31.67 8.39
CA PHE A 20 -19.66 -32.36 8.77
C PHE A 20 -19.63 -32.66 10.28
N ARG A 21 -18.93 -33.72 10.65
CA ARG A 21 -18.77 -34.14 12.04
C ARG A 21 -17.33 -33.97 12.50
N ALA A 22 -17.12 -33.99 13.79
CA ALA A 22 -15.76 -34.11 14.35
C ALA A 22 -15.10 -35.39 13.87
N GLY A 23 -13.77 -35.43 13.85
CA GLY A 23 -13.03 -36.60 13.40
C GLY A 23 -12.77 -36.61 11.90
N PHE A 24 -12.68 -37.78 11.31
CA PHE A 24 -12.33 -37.98 9.91
C PHE A 24 -13.59 -38.09 9.03
N ASN A 25 -13.79 -37.15 8.12
CA ASN A 25 -14.86 -37.11 7.13
C ASN A 25 -14.28 -37.44 5.73
N ALA A 26 -14.75 -38.48 5.07
CA ALA A 26 -14.36 -38.81 3.70
C ALA A 26 -15.48 -38.49 2.73
N LEU A 27 -15.10 -37.92 1.57
CA LEU A 27 -16.00 -37.67 0.44
C LEU A 27 -15.56 -38.56 -0.73
N THR A 28 -16.43 -39.50 -1.15
CA THR A 28 -16.22 -40.32 -2.33
C THR A 28 -17.23 -39.96 -3.43
N GLY A 29 -17.15 -40.59 -4.58
CA GLY A 29 -18.04 -40.40 -5.70
C GLY A 29 -17.32 -40.57 -7.03
N GLU A 30 -18.05 -40.56 -8.12
CA GLU A 30 -17.49 -40.72 -9.47
C GLU A 30 -16.61 -39.52 -9.86
N THR A 31 -15.64 -39.75 -10.77
CA THR A 31 -14.85 -38.66 -11.36
C THR A 31 -15.78 -37.71 -12.12
N GLY A 32 -15.72 -36.43 -11.82
CA GLY A 32 -16.63 -35.42 -12.40
C GLY A 32 -18.01 -35.32 -11.71
N ALA A 33 -18.28 -36.08 -10.62
CA ALA A 33 -19.51 -35.98 -9.85
C ALA A 33 -19.67 -34.71 -9.00
N GLY A 34 -18.63 -33.88 -8.90
CA GLY A 34 -18.69 -32.63 -8.14
C GLY A 34 -17.89 -32.61 -6.84
N LYS A 35 -17.03 -33.63 -6.58
CA LYS A 35 -16.16 -33.64 -5.39
C LYS A 35 -15.28 -32.39 -5.29
N SER A 36 -14.58 -32.05 -6.37
CA SER A 36 -13.75 -30.83 -6.43
C SER A 36 -14.59 -29.56 -6.27
N ILE A 37 -15.87 -29.58 -6.71
CA ILE A 37 -16.77 -28.42 -6.54
C ILE A 37 -17.09 -28.17 -5.07
N VAL A 38 -17.15 -29.20 -4.23
CA VAL A 38 -17.30 -29.02 -2.77
C VAL A 38 -16.08 -28.31 -2.20
N ILE A 39 -14.87 -28.70 -2.65
CA ILE A 39 -13.63 -28.04 -2.23
C ILE A 39 -13.53 -26.60 -2.77
N ASP A 40 -13.90 -26.39 -4.05
CA ASP A 40 -13.98 -25.06 -4.66
C ASP A 40 -14.97 -24.15 -3.90
N SER A 41 -16.09 -24.72 -3.44
CA SER A 41 -17.08 -24.00 -2.65
C SER A 41 -16.52 -23.61 -1.27
N LEU A 42 -15.79 -24.53 -0.61
CA LEU A 42 -15.03 -24.21 0.61
C LEU A 42 -14.00 -23.11 0.36
N GLY A 43 -13.20 -23.23 -0.69
CA GLY A 43 -12.25 -22.18 -1.08
C GLY A 43 -12.96 -20.84 -1.32
N ALA A 44 -14.10 -20.85 -1.98
CA ALA A 44 -14.88 -19.65 -2.26
C ALA A 44 -15.33 -18.96 -0.98
N VAL A 45 -15.92 -19.68 -0.01
CA VAL A 45 -16.39 -19.11 1.26
C VAL A 45 -15.24 -18.68 2.19
N LEU A 46 -14.05 -19.20 1.98
CA LEU A 46 -12.80 -18.78 2.67
C LEU A 46 -12.06 -17.63 1.96
N GLY A 47 -12.66 -17.01 0.94
CA GLY A 47 -12.07 -15.84 0.27
C GLY A 47 -11.06 -16.16 -0.83
N ALA A 48 -11.01 -17.40 -1.36
CA ALA A 48 -10.23 -17.72 -2.54
C ALA A 48 -10.73 -16.94 -3.78
N ARG A 49 -9.83 -16.78 -4.76
CA ARG A 49 -10.21 -16.17 -6.05
C ARG A 49 -11.16 -17.13 -6.79
N THR A 50 -12.30 -16.61 -7.20
CA THR A 50 -13.30 -17.36 -7.95
C THR A 50 -13.39 -16.89 -9.39
N SER A 51 -13.56 -17.81 -10.35
CA SER A 51 -13.91 -17.49 -11.73
C SER A 51 -15.44 -17.39 -11.90
N ARG A 52 -15.87 -16.76 -12.99
CA ARG A 52 -17.31 -16.72 -13.35
C ARG A 52 -17.86 -18.10 -13.70
N ASP A 53 -16.99 -19.00 -14.14
CA ASP A 53 -17.35 -20.37 -14.50
C ASP A 53 -17.80 -21.20 -13.29
N LEU A 54 -17.53 -20.71 -12.08
CA LEU A 54 -18.03 -21.33 -10.85
C LEU A 54 -19.56 -21.20 -10.72
N ILE A 55 -20.17 -20.19 -11.35
CA ILE A 55 -21.62 -19.99 -11.29
C ILE A 55 -22.32 -20.98 -12.24
N ARG A 56 -23.36 -21.66 -11.73
CA ARG A 56 -24.17 -22.58 -12.51
C ARG A 56 -24.73 -21.89 -13.76
N THR A 57 -24.62 -22.56 -14.90
CA THR A 57 -25.14 -22.06 -16.18
C THR A 57 -26.62 -21.69 -16.07
N GLY A 58 -26.97 -20.44 -16.38
CA GLY A 58 -28.31 -19.88 -16.30
C GLY A 58 -28.68 -19.28 -14.94
N ALA A 59 -27.83 -19.35 -13.93
CA ALA A 59 -28.03 -18.66 -12.66
C ALA A 59 -27.41 -17.24 -12.68
N ALA A 60 -28.08 -16.29 -12.05
CA ALA A 60 -27.59 -14.90 -11.92
C ALA A 60 -26.49 -14.76 -10.86
N LYS A 61 -26.51 -15.65 -9.87
CA LYS A 61 -25.53 -15.68 -8.78
C LYS A 61 -25.33 -17.09 -8.25
N ALA A 62 -24.17 -17.33 -7.65
CA ALA A 62 -23.91 -18.44 -6.76
C ALA A 62 -23.86 -17.94 -5.30
N PHE A 63 -24.22 -18.81 -4.37
CA PHE A 63 -24.15 -18.52 -2.95
C PHE A 63 -23.49 -19.68 -2.21
N VAL A 64 -22.64 -19.34 -1.25
CA VAL A 64 -22.02 -20.32 -0.36
C VAL A 64 -21.97 -19.77 1.06
N SER A 65 -22.28 -20.61 2.04
CA SER A 65 -22.07 -20.31 3.45
C SER A 65 -21.43 -21.48 4.19
N ALA A 66 -20.60 -21.16 5.18
CA ALA A 66 -19.95 -22.11 6.05
C ALA A 66 -20.13 -21.70 7.52
N GLU A 67 -20.59 -22.65 8.32
CA GLU A 67 -20.76 -22.49 9.76
C GLU A 67 -19.62 -23.20 10.49
N PHE A 68 -18.94 -22.45 11.35
CA PHE A 68 -17.83 -22.94 12.18
C PHE A 68 -18.21 -22.88 13.66
N ASP A 69 -18.05 -23.99 14.35
CA ASP A 69 -18.26 -24.10 15.80
C ASP A 69 -16.96 -24.19 16.58
N GLY A 70 -16.98 -23.77 17.84
CA GLY A 70 -15.80 -23.73 18.73
C GLY A 70 -14.75 -22.74 18.27
N VAL A 71 -15.18 -21.62 17.67
CA VAL A 71 -14.26 -20.54 17.25
C VAL A 71 -13.80 -19.75 18.47
N ASP A 72 -12.48 -19.64 18.64
CA ASP A 72 -11.88 -18.86 19.72
C ASP A 72 -12.09 -17.36 19.46
N ALA A 73 -12.86 -16.72 20.34
CA ALA A 73 -13.14 -15.28 20.26
C ALA A 73 -11.88 -14.40 20.45
N SER A 74 -10.79 -14.96 20.98
CA SER A 74 -9.52 -14.24 21.16
C SER A 74 -8.67 -14.13 19.88
N LEU A 75 -9.09 -14.73 18.77
CA LEU A 75 -8.36 -14.64 17.50
C LEU A 75 -8.16 -13.17 17.07
N PRO A 76 -6.91 -12.71 16.87
CA PRO A 76 -6.63 -11.30 16.54
C PRO A 76 -7.37 -10.78 15.31
N VAL A 77 -7.62 -11.66 14.33
CA VAL A 77 -8.36 -11.32 13.11
C VAL A 77 -9.80 -10.95 13.39
N LEU A 78 -10.45 -11.60 14.36
CA LEU A 78 -11.84 -11.29 14.75
C LEU A 78 -11.94 -9.90 15.37
N ALA A 79 -11.03 -9.59 16.31
CA ALA A 79 -10.94 -8.27 16.94
C ALA A 79 -10.67 -7.15 15.91
N ALA A 80 -9.74 -7.38 14.96
CA ALA A 80 -9.42 -6.43 13.90
C ALA A 80 -10.61 -6.15 12.95
N LEU A 81 -11.51 -7.13 12.76
CA LEU A 81 -12.70 -7.01 11.94
C LEU A 81 -13.94 -6.54 12.73
N GLY A 82 -13.86 -6.55 14.06
CA GLY A 82 -14.97 -6.30 14.96
C GLY A 82 -16.12 -7.33 14.75
N VAL A 83 -15.75 -8.58 14.47
CA VAL A 83 -16.67 -9.72 14.33
C VAL A 83 -16.58 -10.56 15.59
N GLU A 84 -17.70 -10.87 16.20
CA GLU A 84 -17.76 -11.71 17.39
C GLU A 84 -18.48 -13.02 17.05
N PRO A 85 -17.94 -14.18 17.45
CA PRO A 85 -18.67 -15.46 17.37
C PRO A 85 -19.86 -15.43 18.32
N GLU A 86 -21.01 -15.91 17.88
CA GLU A 86 -22.22 -16.06 18.72
C GLU A 86 -22.20 -17.45 19.35
N ASP A 87 -22.05 -17.54 20.65
CA ASP A 87 -21.91 -18.80 21.39
C ASP A 87 -20.80 -19.73 20.85
N GLY A 88 -19.72 -19.14 20.33
CA GLY A 88 -18.62 -19.87 19.69
C GLY A 88 -18.86 -20.24 18.23
N VAL A 89 -19.99 -19.84 17.66
CA VAL A 89 -20.35 -20.10 16.27
C VAL A 89 -20.04 -18.89 15.39
N LEU A 90 -19.40 -19.14 14.26
CA LEU A 90 -19.11 -18.13 13.23
C LEU A 90 -19.67 -18.58 11.89
N LEU A 91 -20.55 -17.76 11.31
CA LEU A 91 -21.12 -17.95 9.99
C LEU A 91 -20.43 -17.08 8.95
N LEU A 92 -19.75 -17.69 7.98
CA LEU A 92 -19.19 -17.01 6.81
C LEU A 92 -20.13 -17.19 5.62
N GLN A 93 -20.32 -16.14 4.82
CA GLN A 93 -21.21 -16.14 3.67
C GLN A 93 -20.61 -15.38 2.51
N ARG A 94 -20.80 -15.90 1.28
CA ARG A 94 -20.38 -15.21 0.05
C ARG A 94 -21.41 -15.38 -1.05
N ASP A 95 -21.89 -14.26 -1.59
CA ASP A 95 -22.62 -14.16 -2.85
C ASP A 95 -21.64 -13.81 -3.97
N ILE A 96 -21.66 -14.56 -5.07
CA ILE A 96 -20.83 -14.37 -6.25
C ILE A 96 -21.75 -14.10 -7.43
N TYR A 97 -21.68 -12.91 -8.01
CA TYR A 97 -22.55 -12.49 -9.11
C TYR A 97 -21.85 -12.64 -10.47
N ALA A 98 -22.65 -12.90 -11.52
CA ALA A 98 -22.16 -13.04 -12.88
C ALA A 98 -21.51 -11.76 -13.45
N ASP A 99 -21.84 -10.59 -12.92
CA ASP A 99 -21.20 -9.30 -13.25
C ASP A 99 -19.81 -9.11 -12.61
N GLY A 100 -19.38 -10.06 -11.75
CA GLY A 100 -18.10 -10.05 -11.04
C GLY A 100 -18.18 -9.45 -9.64
N LYS A 101 -19.35 -8.95 -9.21
CA LYS A 101 -19.54 -8.45 -7.85
C LYS A 101 -19.51 -9.59 -6.85
N ASN A 102 -18.87 -9.36 -5.70
CA ASN A 102 -18.85 -10.29 -4.57
C ASN A 102 -19.37 -9.59 -3.33
N ILE A 103 -20.26 -10.24 -2.58
CA ILE A 103 -20.73 -9.74 -1.29
C ILE A 103 -20.38 -10.80 -0.24
N CYS A 104 -19.52 -10.43 0.71
CA CYS A 104 -19.08 -11.31 1.79
C CYS A 104 -19.63 -10.82 3.13
N ARG A 105 -19.97 -11.76 4.02
CA ARG A 105 -20.45 -11.47 5.38
C ARG A 105 -19.85 -12.45 6.38
N ALA A 106 -19.61 -11.97 7.60
CA ALA A 106 -19.29 -12.77 8.76
C ALA A 106 -20.29 -12.40 9.87
N ASN A 107 -21.07 -13.37 10.35
CA ASN A 107 -22.22 -13.17 11.26
C ASN A 107 -23.11 -12.00 10.82
N GLY A 108 -23.48 -11.99 9.51
CA GLY A 108 -24.29 -10.93 8.90
C GLY A 108 -23.58 -9.61 8.63
N ARG A 109 -22.41 -9.36 9.22
CA ARG A 109 -21.62 -8.14 9.02
C ARG A 109 -20.92 -8.15 7.67
N PRO A 110 -21.05 -7.12 6.84
CA PRO A 110 -20.35 -7.04 5.56
C PRO A 110 -18.82 -6.93 5.76
N ILE A 111 -18.06 -7.73 5.00
CA ILE A 111 -16.61 -7.72 4.99
C ILE A 111 -16.09 -7.78 3.54
N THR A 112 -14.83 -7.39 3.32
CA THR A 112 -14.19 -7.52 2.01
C THR A 112 -13.70 -8.95 1.75
N VAL A 113 -13.43 -9.30 0.48
CA VAL A 113 -12.85 -10.61 0.12
C VAL A 113 -11.48 -10.83 0.78
N ALA A 114 -10.66 -9.77 0.93
CA ALA A 114 -9.37 -9.84 1.61
C ALA A 114 -9.54 -10.15 3.11
N GLN A 115 -10.49 -9.51 3.77
CA GLN A 115 -10.84 -9.77 5.16
C GLN A 115 -11.42 -11.19 5.35
N LEU A 116 -12.28 -11.63 4.43
CA LEU A 116 -12.80 -12.99 4.42
C LEU A 116 -11.67 -14.01 4.29
N ARG A 117 -10.67 -13.75 3.45
CA ARG A 117 -9.49 -14.61 3.30
C ARG A 117 -8.66 -14.68 4.58
N ALA A 118 -8.36 -13.53 5.20
CA ALA A 118 -7.62 -13.49 6.45
C ALA A 118 -8.33 -14.27 7.57
N LEU A 119 -9.66 -14.17 7.64
CA LEU A 119 -10.48 -14.92 8.58
C LEU A 119 -10.51 -16.41 8.23
N GLY A 120 -10.72 -16.75 6.96
CA GLY A 120 -10.78 -18.14 6.49
C GLY A 120 -9.51 -18.93 6.78
N THR A 121 -8.32 -18.34 6.58
CA THR A 121 -7.03 -19.00 6.86
C THR A 121 -6.80 -19.30 8.34
N SER A 122 -7.47 -18.62 9.26
CA SER A 122 -7.41 -18.91 10.70
C SER A 122 -8.37 -20.01 11.14
N LEU A 123 -9.36 -20.39 10.32
CA LEU A 123 -10.40 -21.35 10.66
C LEU A 123 -10.19 -22.71 10.01
N LEU A 124 -9.75 -22.73 8.77
CA LEU A 124 -9.64 -23.96 7.97
C LEU A 124 -8.47 -23.84 6.98
N ASN A 125 -7.74 -24.93 6.80
CA ASN A 125 -6.68 -25.03 5.80
C ASN A 125 -7.03 -26.10 4.75
N ILE A 126 -6.90 -25.74 3.45
CA ILE A 126 -7.17 -26.63 2.32
C ILE A 126 -5.84 -27.07 1.71
N HIS A 127 -5.47 -28.32 1.94
CA HIS A 127 -4.31 -28.95 1.35
C HIS A 127 -4.69 -29.62 0.02
N GLY A 128 -4.69 -28.88 -1.09
CA GLY A 128 -5.12 -29.33 -2.41
C GLY A 128 -4.09 -29.13 -3.51
N GLN A 129 -4.56 -29.25 -4.74
CA GLN A 129 -3.74 -29.17 -5.96
C GLN A 129 -2.91 -27.88 -6.06
N HIS A 130 -3.44 -26.74 -5.58
CA HIS A 130 -2.77 -25.44 -5.64
C HIS A 130 -1.60 -25.32 -4.64
N GLU A 131 -1.71 -25.90 -3.44
CA GLU A 131 -0.59 -25.90 -2.49
C GLU A 131 0.54 -26.86 -2.87
N GLY A 132 0.20 -27.97 -3.54
CA GLY A 132 1.18 -28.86 -4.11
C GLY A 132 2.13 -28.12 -5.07
N THR A 133 1.59 -27.23 -5.88
CA THR A 133 2.36 -26.40 -6.80
C THR A 133 3.23 -25.38 -6.04
N GLN A 134 2.74 -24.79 -4.94
CA GLN A 134 3.51 -23.84 -4.13
C GLN A 134 4.70 -24.49 -3.41
N LEU A 135 4.56 -25.72 -2.90
CA LEU A 135 5.67 -26.47 -2.30
C LEU A 135 6.77 -26.83 -3.30
N LEU A 136 6.44 -26.84 -4.60
CA LEU A 136 7.43 -27.01 -5.69
C LEU A 136 8.12 -25.70 -6.05
N ASP A 137 7.63 -24.57 -5.59
CA ASP A 137 8.19 -23.24 -5.80
C ASP A 137 9.28 -22.97 -4.78
N GLU A 138 10.54 -22.89 -5.26
CA GLU A 138 11.71 -22.66 -4.41
C GLU A 138 11.64 -21.35 -3.64
N GLU A 139 10.96 -20.32 -4.17
CA GLU A 139 10.80 -19.01 -3.51
C GLU A 139 9.97 -19.11 -2.23
N GLN A 140 9.14 -20.14 -2.11
CA GLN A 140 8.29 -20.35 -0.93
C GLN A 140 8.96 -21.18 0.17
N HIS A 141 10.08 -21.86 -0.10
CA HIS A 141 10.69 -22.79 0.85
C HIS A 141 11.15 -22.10 2.15
N GLY A 142 11.66 -20.86 2.07
CA GLY A 142 12.01 -20.07 3.24
C GLY A 142 10.80 -19.79 4.14
N ALA A 143 9.69 -19.36 3.55
CA ALA A 143 8.45 -19.10 4.28
C ALA A 143 7.86 -20.38 4.92
N TYR A 144 7.98 -21.53 4.27
CA TYR A 144 7.60 -22.82 4.86
C TYR A 144 8.46 -23.19 6.06
N LEU A 145 9.77 -23.00 5.96
CA LEU A 145 10.69 -23.26 7.06
C LEU A 145 10.41 -22.33 8.26
N ASP A 146 10.21 -21.05 8.02
CA ASP A 146 9.89 -20.05 9.06
C ASP A 146 8.58 -20.40 9.77
N ARG A 147 7.54 -20.81 9.04
CA ARG A 147 6.28 -21.29 9.59
C ARG A 147 6.46 -22.55 10.45
N PHE A 148 7.22 -23.52 9.95
CA PHE A 148 7.53 -24.75 10.68
C PHE A 148 8.29 -24.46 11.97
N ALA A 149 9.25 -23.57 11.92
CA ALA A 149 10.16 -23.24 13.01
C ALA A 149 9.51 -22.38 14.10
N ARG A 150 8.36 -21.73 13.81
CA ARG A 150 7.72 -20.73 14.69
C ARG A 150 8.74 -19.74 15.22
N LEU A 151 9.44 -19.08 14.28
CA LEU A 151 10.50 -18.13 14.64
C LEU A 151 9.88 -16.87 15.22
N ASP A 152 9.45 -16.93 16.48
CA ASP A 152 8.70 -15.88 17.19
C ASP A 152 9.37 -14.50 17.06
N GLY A 153 8.87 -13.68 16.15
CA GLY A 153 9.28 -12.30 15.93
C GLY A 153 10.64 -12.09 15.24
N LEU A 154 11.43 -13.12 14.93
CA LEU A 154 12.75 -12.96 14.28
C LEU A 154 12.65 -12.45 12.84
N PRO A 155 11.76 -12.95 11.99
CA PRO A 155 11.57 -12.42 10.63
C PRO A 155 11.10 -10.97 10.65
N GLU A 156 10.16 -10.64 11.53
CA GLU A 156 9.62 -9.29 11.70
C GLU A 156 10.71 -8.33 12.18
N ALA A 157 11.48 -8.73 13.18
CA ALA A 157 12.57 -7.94 13.72
C ALA A 157 13.70 -7.69 12.71
N TYR A 158 13.96 -8.63 11.81
CA TYR A 158 14.88 -8.43 10.68
C TYR A 158 14.28 -7.45 9.66
N THR A 159 13.03 -7.68 9.27
CA THR A 159 12.36 -6.85 8.26
C THR A 159 12.28 -5.38 8.67
N GLU A 160 12.01 -5.11 9.95
CA GLU A 160 12.01 -3.74 10.51
C GLU A 160 13.38 -3.07 10.33
N ARG A 161 14.47 -3.77 10.68
CA ARG A 161 15.84 -3.24 10.53
C ARG A 161 16.26 -3.05 9.09
N TYR A 162 15.89 -3.99 8.22
CA TYR A 162 16.13 -3.88 6.78
C TYR A 162 15.43 -2.64 6.19
N GLN A 163 14.15 -2.44 6.54
CA GLN A 163 13.40 -1.28 6.07
C GLN A 163 14.01 0.04 6.57
N ALA A 164 14.44 0.10 7.84
CA ALA A 164 15.09 1.28 8.40
C ALA A 164 16.40 1.61 7.65
N ALA A 165 17.25 0.63 7.40
CA ALA A 165 18.50 0.82 6.65
C ALA A 165 18.22 1.25 5.20
N ARG A 166 17.25 0.63 4.54
CA ARG A 166 16.83 0.96 3.17
C ARG A 166 16.30 2.38 3.06
N GLU A 167 15.50 2.82 4.01
CA GLU A 167 14.97 4.19 4.00
C GLU A 167 16.08 5.22 4.22
N THR A 168 17.04 4.97 5.12
CA THR A 168 18.19 5.85 5.32
C THR A 168 19.07 5.90 4.08
N ARG A 169 19.30 4.80 3.39
CA ARG A 169 20.03 4.75 2.11
C ARG A 169 19.34 5.60 1.04
N ARG A 170 18.02 5.47 0.92
CA ARG A 170 17.22 6.27 0.00
C ARG A 170 17.29 7.77 0.30
N GLN A 171 17.35 8.15 1.58
CA GLN A 171 17.53 9.56 1.97
C GLN A 171 18.90 10.09 1.55
N ILE A 172 19.96 9.29 1.67
CA ILE A 172 21.30 9.66 1.19
C ILE A 172 21.27 9.84 -0.33
N GLU A 173 20.77 8.87 -1.07
CA GLU A 173 20.64 8.93 -2.54
C GLU A 173 19.85 10.16 -3.02
N ALA A 174 18.81 10.56 -2.28
CA ALA A 174 18.02 11.75 -2.61
C ALA A 174 18.76 13.08 -2.34
N LEU A 175 19.78 13.08 -1.48
CA LEU A 175 20.62 14.25 -1.18
C LEU A 175 21.89 14.29 -2.03
N GLU A 176 22.30 13.16 -2.61
CA GLU A 176 23.46 13.09 -3.49
C GLU A 176 23.13 13.78 -4.83
N MET A 177 23.87 14.84 -5.11
CA MET A 177 23.89 15.50 -6.42
C MET A 177 25.26 15.25 -7.08
N ASP A 178 25.30 15.26 -8.40
CA ASP A 178 26.57 15.28 -9.13
C ASP A 178 27.40 16.50 -8.69
N GLU A 179 28.63 16.28 -8.28
CA GLU A 179 29.54 17.33 -7.76
C GLU A 179 29.71 18.50 -8.73
N ALA A 180 29.73 18.21 -10.04
CA ALA A 180 29.88 19.27 -11.07
C ALA A 180 28.57 20.06 -11.24
N GLU A 181 27.43 19.45 -11.07
CA GLU A 181 26.12 20.11 -11.08
C GLU A 181 25.90 20.94 -9.82
N LYS A 182 26.27 20.39 -8.66
CA LYS A 182 26.24 21.06 -7.36
C LYS A 182 27.08 22.33 -7.38
N ALA A 183 28.37 22.24 -7.80
CA ALA A 183 29.27 23.39 -7.88
C ALA A 183 28.69 24.49 -8.78
N ARG A 184 28.19 24.15 -9.96
CA ARG A 184 27.53 25.10 -10.88
C ARG A 184 26.30 25.77 -10.26
N ARG A 185 25.49 25.00 -9.54
CA ARG A 185 24.29 25.53 -8.90
C ARG A 185 24.61 26.46 -7.76
N VAL A 186 25.57 26.11 -6.91
CA VAL A 186 26.07 26.94 -5.81
C VAL A 186 26.63 28.26 -6.35
N ASP A 187 27.50 28.23 -7.38
CA ASP A 187 28.08 29.44 -7.98
C ASP A 187 26.97 30.34 -8.57
N THR A 188 26.00 29.75 -9.25
CA THR A 188 24.87 30.50 -9.80
C THR A 188 24.07 31.19 -8.69
N LEU A 189 23.69 30.44 -7.64
CA LEU A 189 22.92 30.99 -6.53
C LEU A 189 23.70 32.09 -5.78
N ARG A 190 24.98 31.88 -5.50
CA ARG A 190 25.81 32.88 -4.86
C ARG A 190 25.91 34.17 -5.66
N HIS A 191 26.08 34.07 -6.99
CA HIS A 191 26.11 35.22 -7.88
C HIS A 191 24.75 35.96 -7.87
N GLN A 192 23.64 35.25 -7.98
CA GLN A 192 22.31 35.84 -7.99
C GLN A 192 21.96 36.52 -6.66
N ILE A 193 22.26 35.86 -5.53
CA ILE A 193 22.10 36.44 -4.19
C ILE A 193 22.93 37.72 -4.05
N ALA A 194 24.21 37.66 -4.41
CA ALA A 194 25.07 38.82 -4.31
C ALA A 194 24.65 39.99 -5.21
N GLU A 195 24.11 39.74 -6.40
CA GLU A 195 23.57 40.77 -7.33
C GLU A 195 22.34 41.44 -6.70
N LEU A 196 21.41 40.66 -6.14
CA LEU A 196 20.18 41.17 -5.52
C LEU A 196 20.45 41.89 -4.20
N GLU A 197 21.38 41.40 -3.36
CA GLU A 197 21.75 42.05 -2.11
C GLU A 197 22.44 43.38 -2.35
N ARG A 198 23.36 43.47 -3.33
CA ARG A 198 23.98 44.74 -3.72
C ARG A 198 23.00 45.77 -4.25
N ALA A 199 21.88 45.27 -4.78
CA ALA A 199 20.86 46.15 -5.31
C ALA A 199 20.06 46.87 -4.23
N GLU A 200 20.11 46.44 -2.95
CA GLU A 200 19.41 47.03 -1.80
C GLU A 200 17.96 47.38 -2.11
N LEU A 201 17.22 46.40 -2.64
CA LEU A 201 15.84 46.58 -3.09
C LEU A 201 14.91 46.94 -1.92
N ARG A 202 13.99 47.89 -2.16
CA ARG A 202 12.97 48.33 -1.21
C ARG A 202 11.58 48.16 -1.83
N ASP A 203 10.66 47.67 -1.04
CA ASP A 203 9.27 47.57 -1.48
C ASP A 203 8.68 48.96 -1.73
N GLY A 204 7.95 49.14 -2.85
CA GLY A 204 7.40 50.45 -3.25
C GLY A 204 8.40 51.39 -3.97
N GLU A 205 9.71 51.08 -3.99
CA GLU A 205 10.76 51.94 -4.59
C GLU A 205 10.46 52.30 -6.06
N GLU A 206 9.88 51.40 -6.82
CA GLU A 206 9.58 51.64 -8.24
C GLU A 206 8.57 52.76 -8.44
N GLU A 207 7.48 52.77 -7.64
CA GLU A 207 6.46 53.80 -7.69
C GLU A 207 7.00 55.18 -7.25
N GLU A 208 7.83 55.18 -6.20
CA GLU A 208 8.49 56.38 -5.74
C GLU A 208 9.41 56.97 -6.83
N LEU A 209 10.22 56.13 -7.49
CA LEU A 209 11.12 56.56 -8.56
C LEU A 209 10.33 57.06 -9.80
N LEU A 210 9.23 56.39 -10.16
CA LEU A 210 8.41 56.85 -11.26
C LEU A 210 7.79 58.21 -10.99
N THR A 211 7.22 58.39 -9.82
CA THR A 211 6.64 59.69 -9.40
C THR A 211 7.70 60.77 -9.37
N ARG A 212 8.86 60.50 -8.79
CA ARG A 212 9.96 61.46 -8.72
C ARG A 212 10.51 61.82 -10.11
N ARG A 213 10.65 60.82 -10.99
CA ARG A 213 11.06 61.04 -12.39
C ARG A 213 10.12 61.97 -13.15
N GLU A 214 8.78 61.78 -12.98
CA GLU A 214 7.79 62.63 -13.65
C GLU A 214 7.86 64.06 -13.15
N LEU A 215 8.04 64.28 -11.84
CA LEU A 215 8.24 65.60 -11.28
C LEU A 215 9.52 66.28 -11.84
N LEU A 216 10.63 65.55 -11.82
CA LEU A 216 11.93 66.10 -12.31
C LEU A 216 11.92 66.38 -13.81
N ARG A 217 11.31 65.51 -14.65
CA ARG A 217 11.17 65.74 -16.12
C ARG A 217 10.31 66.94 -16.45
N ASN A 218 9.36 67.29 -15.64
CA ASN A 218 8.51 68.44 -15.83
C ASN A 218 9.03 69.69 -15.06
N ALA A 219 10.10 69.57 -14.29
CA ALA A 219 10.59 70.66 -13.42
C ALA A 219 10.91 71.93 -14.17
N GLU A 220 11.50 71.84 -15.38
CA GLU A 220 11.76 73.01 -16.22
C GLU A 220 10.46 73.74 -16.57
N LYS A 221 9.42 73.02 -16.96
CA LYS A 221 8.11 73.60 -17.28
C LYS A 221 7.43 74.24 -16.06
N PHE A 222 7.58 73.60 -14.89
CA PHE A 222 7.08 74.16 -13.62
C PHE A 222 7.84 75.45 -13.27
N MET A 223 9.18 75.42 -13.37
CA MET A 223 10.03 76.57 -13.10
C MET A 223 9.69 77.77 -14.01
N ASP A 224 9.51 77.50 -15.30
CA ASP A 224 9.08 78.52 -16.27
C ASP A 224 7.69 79.09 -15.95
N ALA A 225 6.75 78.18 -15.62
CA ALA A 225 5.36 78.58 -15.28
C ALA A 225 5.32 79.42 -13.97
N PHE A 226 6.06 78.98 -12.93
CA PHE A 226 6.12 79.72 -11.68
C PHE A 226 6.89 81.05 -11.83
N ALA A 227 7.97 81.10 -12.65
CA ALA A 227 8.70 82.32 -12.95
C ALA A 227 7.78 83.33 -13.67
N ALA A 228 7.02 82.87 -14.67
CA ALA A 228 6.06 83.70 -15.38
C ALA A 228 4.93 84.23 -14.47
N ALA A 229 4.43 83.35 -13.59
CA ALA A 229 3.39 83.71 -12.60
C ALA A 229 3.93 84.73 -11.56
N ASP A 230 5.12 84.49 -11.02
CA ASP A 230 5.76 85.43 -10.07
C ASP A 230 6.01 86.78 -10.74
N TYR A 231 6.53 86.79 -11.95
CA TYR A 231 6.71 88.02 -12.71
C TYR A 231 5.40 88.76 -12.96
N ALA A 232 4.31 88.06 -13.32
CA ALA A 232 3.03 88.68 -13.55
C ALA A 232 2.40 89.25 -12.27
N LEU A 233 2.61 88.59 -11.12
CA LEU A 233 2.03 89.01 -9.81
C LEU A 233 2.88 90.06 -9.12
N SER A 234 4.19 89.84 -9.01
CA SER A 234 5.11 90.70 -8.25
C SER A 234 5.69 91.81 -9.10
N GLY A 235 5.88 91.57 -10.39
CA GLY A 235 6.67 92.38 -11.28
C GLY A 235 8.16 92.12 -11.06
N GLY A 236 8.97 92.30 -12.09
CA GLY A 236 10.43 92.30 -11.98
C GLY A 236 10.93 93.67 -11.49
N ASP A 237 12.18 93.95 -11.77
CA ASP A 237 12.82 95.23 -11.47
C ASP A 237 12.07 96.46 -12.07
N ASP A 238 11.22 96.23 -13.07
CA ASP A 238 10.43 97.24 -13.74
C ASP A 238 9.16 97.65 -12.98
N GLY A 239 8.78 96.98 -11.89
CA GLY A 239 7.69 97.35 -11.01
C GLY A 239 6.28 97.23 -11.69
N LEU A 240 6.11 96.39 -12.75
CA LEU A 240 4.90 96.29 -13.52
C LEU A 240 3.96 95.14 -13.14
N GLY A 241 4.21 94.50 -12.02
CA GLY A 241 3.37 93.38 -11.54
C GLY A 241 2.00 93.81 -11.04
N ALA A 242 1.05 92.82 -11.00
CA ALA A 242 -0.34 93.08 -10.60
C ALA A 242 -0.40 93.71 -9.19
N ALA A 243 0.39 93.29 -8.23
CA ALA A 243 0.47 93.89 -6.90
C ALA A 243 0.86 95.34 -6.97
N SER A 244 1.91 95.68 -7.72
CA SER A 244 2.36 97.07 -7.90
C SER A 244 1.28 97.93 -8.61
N GLN A 245 0.58 97.40 -9.62
CA GLN A 245 -0.47 98.08 -10.32
C GLN A 245 -1.69 98.34 -9.43
N LEU A 246 -2.05 97.39 -8.61
CA LEU A 246 -3.13 97.56 -7.61
C LEU A 246 -2.77 98.62 -6.56
N LYS A 247 -1.56 98.61 -6.10
CA LYS A 247 -1.05 99.61 -5.14
C LYS A 247 -1.02 101.02 -5.75
N ASN A 248 -0.61 101.15 -6.99
CA ASN A 248 -0.64 102.42 -7.74
C ASN A 248 -2.11 102.92 -7.90
N ALA A 249 -3.04 102.04 -8.20
CA ALA A 249 -4.45 102.37 -8.33
C ALA A 249 -5.03 102.81 -6.97
N GLU A 250 -4.69 102.08 -5.88
CA GLU A 250 -5.09 102.46 -4.51
C GLU A 250 -4.55 103.84 -4.15
N ASN A 251 -3.21 104.09 -4.38
CA ASN A 251 -2.57 105.39 -4.11
C ASN A 251 -3.26 106.51 -4.87
N ALA A 252 -3.60 106.31 -6.14
CA ALA A 252 -4.30 107.29 -6.98
C ALA A 252 -5.68 107.63 -6.47
N LEU A 253 -6.43 106.64 -6.00
CA LEU A 253 -7.79 106.85 -5.41
C LEU A 253 -7.78 107.32 -3.95
N HIS A 254 -6.70 107.13 -3.23
CA HIS A 254 -6.52 107.54 -1.84
C HIS A 254 -6.92 109.02 -1.60
N SER A 255 -6.54 109.91 -2.54
CA SER A 255 -6.82 111.40 -2.42
C SER A 255 -8.31 111.70 -2.48
N VAL A 256 -9.18 110.83 -3.00
CA VAL A 256 -10.63 111.02 -3.11
C VAL A 256 -11.40 110.15 -2.14
N ARG A 257 -10.82 109.32 -1.32
CA ARG A 257 -11.38 108.40 -0.33
C ARG A 257 -12.37 109.11 0.62
N ALA A 258 -11.97 110.29 1.11
CA ALA A 258 -12.79 111.11 2.05
C ALA A 258 -14.01 111.81 1.42
N LEU A 259 -14.16 111.81 0.09
CA LEU A 259 -15.18 112.58 -0.60
C LEU A 259 -16.55 111.89 -0.70
N GLY A 260 -16.63 110.58 -0.31
CA GLY A 260 -17.92 109.87 -0.26
C GLY A 260 -17.80 108.37 -0.04
N ALA A 261 -18.86 107.77 0.55
CA ALA A 261 -18.85 106.33 0.96
C ALA A 261 -18.49 105.34 -0.19
N ARG A 262 -18.91 105.59 -1.42
CA ARG A 262 -18.61 104.76 -2.59
C ARG A 262 -17.11 104.75 -2.95
N PHE A 263 -16.40 105.85 -2.72
CA PHE A 263 -14.99 105.97 -2.93
C PHE A 263 -14.18 105.23 -1.87
N SER A 264 -14.61 105.30 -0.59
CA SER A 264 -14.07 104.55 0.50
C SER A 264 -14.22 103.05 0.27
N GLU A 265 -15.41 102.58 -0.14
CA GLU A 265 -15.64 101.15 -0.47
C GLU A 265 -14.77 100.64 -1.61
N LEU A 266 -14.56 101.52 -2.64
CA LEU A 266 -13.64 101.16 -3.77
C LEU A 266 -12.20 101.04 -3.30
N CYS A 267 -11.74 101.91 -2.43
CA CYS A 267 -10.39 101.86 -1.88
C CYS A 267 -10.22 100.59 -1.00
N GLU A 268 -11.17 100.26 -0.15
CA GLU A 268 -11.15 99.07 0.68
C GLU A 268 -11.08 97.74 -0.18
N ARG A 269 -11.82 97.73 -1.28
CA ARG A 269 -11.77 96.62 -2.25
C ARG A 269 -10.42 96.51 -2.92
N LEU A 270 -9.78 97.63 -3.31
CA LEU A 270 -8.44 97.59 -3.88
C LEU A 270 -7.39 97.17 -2.86
N GLU A 271 -7.51 97.59 -1.62
CA GLU A 271 -6.65 97.18 -0.50
C GLU A 271 -6.75 95.68 -0.25
N SER A 272 -7.97 95.13 -0.23
CA SER A 272 -8.20 93.69 -0.13
C SER A 272 -7.60 92.92 -1.31
N LEU A 273 -7.88 93.31 -2.56
CA LEU A 273 -7.32 92.71 -3.78
C LEU A 273 -5.77 92.75 -3.80
N TYR A 274 -5.19 93.85 -3.33
CA TYR A 274 -3.76 93.97 -3.22
C TYR A 274 -3.20 92.95 -2.24
N SER A 275 -3.83 92.79 -1.05
CA SER A 275 -3.39 91.81 -0.04
C SER A 275 -3.50 90.38 -0.60
N ASP A 276 -4.64 90.04 -1.22
CA ASP A 276 -4.87 88.72 -1.82
C ASP A 276 -3.83 88.39 -2.93
N VAL A 277 -3.51 89.36 -3.78
CA VAL A 277 -2.51 89.21 -4.85
C VAL A 277 -1.09 89.09 -4.27
N TYR A 278 -0.81 89.86 -3.22
CA TYR A 278 0.47 89.79 -2.54
C TYR A 278 0.70 88.43 -1.88
N ASP A 279 -0.28 87.93 -1.14
CA ASP A 279 -0.25 86.60 -0.49
C ASP A 279 -0.11 85.49 -1.54
N LEU A 280 -0.83 85.60 -2.69
CA LEU A 280 -0.69 84.68 -3.77
C LEU A 280 0.73 84.71 -4.39
N ALA A 281 1.32 85.89 -4.55
CA ALA A 281 2.68 86.04 -5.07
C ALA A 281 3.71 85.43 -4.11
N GLU A 282 3.54 85.58 -2.79
CA GLU A 282 4.41 84.90 -1.81
C GLU A 282 4.24 83.40 -1.91
N THR A 283 3.01 82.86 -1.99
CA THR A 283 2.74 81.44 -2.16
C THR A 283 3.42 80.89 -3.41
N VAL A 284 3.34 81.59 -4.55
CA VAL A 284 3.99 81.17 -5.80
C VAL A 284 5.52 81.17 -5.66
N ARG A 285 6.08 82.14 -4.90
CA ARG A 285 7.52 82.25 -4.66
C ARG A 285 8.02 81.13 -3.75
N ASP A 286 7.24 80.81 -2.70
CA ASP A 286 7.56 79.73 -1.76
C ASP A 286 7.54 78.38 -2.50
N LEU A 287 6.49 78.09 -3.26
CA LEU A 287 6.41 76.87 -4.07
C LEU A 287 7.55 76.75 -5.08
N ARG A 288 7.92 77.90 -5.70
CA ARG A 288 9.09 77.93 -6.60
C ARG A 288 10.42 77.62 -5.89
N SER A 289 10.58 78.10 -4.66
CA SER A 289 11.78 77.89 -3.84
C SER A 289 11.89 76.48 -3.31
N GLU A 290 10.74 75.77 -3.07
CA GLU A 290 10.68 74.40 -2.65
C GLU A 290 11.02 73.43 -3.81
N MET A 291 10.92 73.87 -5.06
CA MET A 291 11.27 73.09 -6.23
C MET A 291 12.76 73.22 -6.56
N ASP A 292 13.58 72.48 -5.79
CA ASP A 292 15.01 72.32 -6.07
C ASP A 292 15.21 71.32 -7.24
N PHE A 293 15.49 71.79 -8.42
CA PHE A 293 15.78 70.99 -9.59
C PHE A 293 17.26 70.78 -9.78
N SER A 294 17.70 69.52 -9.58
CA SER A 294 19.08 69.11 -9.88
C SER A 294 19.08 68.13 -11.08
N PRO A 295 19.73 68.48 -12.20
CA PRO A 295 19.93 67.53 -13.31
C PRO A 295 20.62 66.25 -12.83
N GLN A 296 21.50 66.34 -11.84
CA GLN A 296 22.19 65.20 -11.26
C GLN A 296 21.23 64.24 -10.53
N GLU A 297 20.16 64.78 -9.92
CA GLU A 297 19.12 63.96 -9.27
C GLU A 297 18.29 63.19 -10.31
N LEU A 298 17.93 63.83 -11.45
CA LEU A 298 17.26 63.16 -12.53
C LEU A 298 18.10 61.99 -13.09
N ASP A 299 19.38 62.22 -13.33
CA ASP A 299 20.29 61.18 -13.80
C ASP A 299 20.40 60.02 -12.79
N ALA A 300 20.42 60.32 -11.50
CA ALA A 300 20.45 59.31 -10.43
C ALA A 300 19.16 58.46 -10.41
N VAL A 301 18.00 59.14 -10.49
CA VAL A 301 16.67 58.45 -10.56
C VAL A 301 16.54 57.59 -11.82
N GLU A 302 16.99 58.08 -12.98
CA GLU A 302 16.96 57.29 -14.21
C GLU A 302 17.92 56.12 -14.19
N SER A 303 19.13 56.30 -13.65
CA SER A 303 20.09 55.21 -13.48
C SER A 303 19.58 54.12 -12.52
N ARG A 304 18.92 54.52 -11.43
CA ARG A 304 18.29 53.56 -10.50
C ARG A 304 17.11 52.83 -11.11
N ALA A 305 16.24 53.52 -11.86
CA ALA A 305 15.13 52.91 -12.57
C ALA A 305 15.61 51.89 -13.61
N ASP A 306 16.69 52.24 -14.36
CA ASP A 306 17.34 51.32 -15.30
C ASP A 306 17.91 50.07 -14.62
N GLN A 307 18.53 50.25 -13.43
CA GLN A 307 19.02 49.13 -12.63
C GLN A 307 17.87 48.19 -12.25
N LEU A 308 16.78 48.74 -11.70
CA LEU A 308 15.60 47.95 -11.35
C LEU A 308 15.00 47.22 -12.57
N TYR A 309 14.90 47.89 -13.70
CA TYR A 309 14.40 47.30 -14.94
C TYR A 309 15.23 46.10 -15.41
N ARG A 310 16.59 46.17 -15.29
CA ARG A 310 17.48 45.06 -15.64
C ARG A 310 17.30 43.88 -14.67
N LEU A 311 17.15 44.13 -13.38
CA LEU A 311 16.94 43.11 -12.35
C LEU A 311 15.58 42.46 -12.50
N LYS A 312 14.55 43.26 -12.81
CA LYS A 312 13.18 42.74 -13.08
C LYS A 312 13.15 41.72 -14.21
N LYS A 313 13.90 41.94 -15.29
CA LYS A 313 14.00 40.98 -16.41
C LYS A 313 14.63 39.65 -16.04
N LYS A 314 15.43 39.60 -14.96
CA LYS A 314 16.14 38.40 -14.53
C LYS A 314 15.40 37.64 -13.41
N TYR A 315 14.79 38.37 -12.46
CA TYR A 315 14.42 37.79 -11.16
C TYR A 315 12.93 37.89 -10.80
N GLY A 316 12.14 38.70 -11.49
CA GLY A 316 10.71 38.83 -11.22
C GLY A 316 10.13 40.12 -11.76
N ALA A 317 8.81 40.18 -11.97
CA ALA A 317 8.14 41.34 -12.57
C ALA A 317 7.97 42.53 -11.62
N THR A 318 8.11 42.30 -10.31
CA THR A 318 8.02 43.33 -9.25
C THR A 318 9.18 43.24 -8.28
N VAL A 319 9.41 44.30 -7.50
CA VAL A 319 10.41 44.30 -6.43
C VAL A 319 10.09 43.20 -5.40
N GLY A 320 8.81 43.02 -5.04
CA GLY A 320 8.38 41.96 -4.12
C GLY A 320 8.75 40.57 -4.64
N GLU A 321 8.53 40.30 -5.93
CA GLU A 321 8.91 39.00 -6.54
C GLU A 321 10.42 38.78 -6.55
N MET A 322 11.21 39.84 -6.73
CA MET A 322 12.69 39.79 -6.65
C MET A 322 13.17 39.50 -5.22
N LEU A 323 12.52 40.05 -4.20
CA LEU A 323 12.81 39.78 -2.78
C LEU A 323 12.42 38.34 -2.42
N ASP A 324 11.27 37.86 -2.89
CA ASP A 324 10.85 36.45 -2.74
C ASP A 324 11.83 35.48 -3.43
N TYR A 325 12.32 35.87 -4.61
CA TYR A 325 13.33 35.09 -5.31
C TYR A 325 14.65 35.03 -4.51
N LEU A 326 15.08 36.15 -3.95
CA LEU A 326 16.27 36.22 -3.07
C LEU A 326 16.14 35.28 -1.87
N GLU A 327 15.01 35.33 -1.17
CA GLU A 327 14.73 34.44 -0.02
C GLU A 327 14.71 32.94 -0.41
N ARG A 328 14.09 32.62 -1.52
CA ARG A 328 14.09 31.24 -2.04
C ARG A 328 15.50 30.78 -2.42
N SER A 329 16.28 31.66 -3.08
CA SER A 329 17.66 31.35 -3.47
C SER A 329 18.59 31.14 -2.25
N LYS A 330 18.41 31.91 -1.19
CA LYS A 330 19.13 31.72 0.07
C LYS A 330 18.79 30.37 0.71
N LYS A 331 17.51 30.05 0.82
CA LYS A 331 17.06 28.76 1.38
C LYS A 331 17.51 27.56 0.55
N GLU A 332 17.60 27.70 -0.78
CA GLU A 332 18.13 26.66 -1.64
C GLU A 332 19.64 26.49 -1.46
N LEU A 333 20.39 27.59 -1.38
CA LEU A 333 21.82 27.56 -1.13
C LEU A 333 22.15 26.90 0.22
N ASP A 334 21.45 27.30 1.28
CA ASP A 334 21.59 26.69 2.61
C ASP A 334 21.34 25.17 2.56
N LYS A 335 20.29 24.73 1.87
CA LYS A 335 20.01 23.29 1.72
C LYS A 335 21.15 22.55 1.04
N ILE A 336 21.76 23.14 0.02
CA ILE A 336 22.86 22.50 -0.71
C ILE A 336 24.13 22.48 0.14
N GLU A 337 24.49 23.60 0.80
CA GLU A 337 25.69 23.70 1.60
C GLU A 337 25.67 22.79 2.84
N TYR A 338 24.48 22.60 3.47
CA TYR A 338 24.33 21.71 4.62
C TYR A 338 24.00 20.27 4.25
N ALA A 339 23.78 19.95 2.94
CA ALA A 339 23.48 18.59 2.50
C ALA A 339 24.62 17.62 2.83
N ASP A 340 25.88 18.06 2.73
CA ASP A 340 27.04 17.22 3.01
C ASP A 340 27.13 16.82 4.49
N ASP A 341 26.91 17.75 5.40
CA ASP A 341 26.87 17.44 6.83
C ASP A 341 25.73 16.45 7.14
N ARG A 342 24.61 16.61 6.47
CA ARG A 342 23.48 15.72 6.61
C ARG A 342 23.76 14.32 6.07
N ILE A 343 24.43 14.22 4.92
CA ILE A 343 24.88 12.95 4.33
C ILE A 343 25.83 12.23 5.28
N VAL A 344 26.81 12.91 5.85
CA VAL A 344 27.76 12.31 6.82
C VAL A 344 27.02 11.76 8.06
N GLN A 345 26.04 12.49 8.59
CA GLN A 345 25.22 12.03 9.71
C GLN A 345 24.38 10.80 9.34
N LEU A 346 23.77 10.82 8.15
CA LEU A 346 22.97 9.70 7.66
C LEU A 346 23.85 8.48 7.37
N GLN A 347 25.05 8.65 6.83
CA GLN A 347 26.02 7.56 6.62
C GLN A 347 26.43 6.91 7.94
N GLY A 348 26.67 7.71 8.98
CA GLY A 348 26.93 7.20 10.33
C GLY A 348 25.74 6.42 10.92
N THR A 349 24.52 6.87 10.64
CA THR A 349 23.29 6.18 11.04
C THR A 349 23.12 4.88 10.25
N LEU A 350 23.30 4.94 8.93
CA LEU A 350 23.21 3.78 8.03
C LEU A 350 24.17 2.67 8.45
N ALA A 351 25.44 3.01 8.72
CA ALA A 351 26.43 2.01 9.16
C ALA A 351 26.02 1.28 10.45
N LYS A 352 25.38 1.97 11.39
CA LYS A 352 24.83 1.32 12.60
C LYS A 352 23.65 0.41 12.27
N GLN A 353 22.71 0.91 11.47
CA GLN A 353 21.52 0.15 11.06
C GLN A 353 21.90 -1.08 10.25
N GLU A 354 22.89 -1.01 9.37
CA GLU A 354 23.40 -2.16 8.60
C GLU A 354 24.05 -3.20 9.50
N ASN A 355 24.81 -2.79 10.51
CA ASN A 355 25.36 -3.73 11.49
C ASN A 355 24.26 -4.43 12.31
N GLU A 356 23.25 -3.69 12.76
CA GLU A 356 22.10 -4.25 13.49
C GLU A 356 21.27 -5.17 12.61
N MET A 357 21.05 -4.80 11.35
CA MET A 357 20.37 -5.61 10.34
C MET A 357 21.13 -6.92 10.08
N LEU A 358 22.45 -6.86 9.86
CA LEU A 358 23.28 -8.05 9.64
C LEU A 358 23.33 -8.97 10.87
N ALA A 359 23.35 -8.42 12.07
CA ALA A 359 23.27 -9.22 13.29
C ALA A 359 21.92 -9.96 13.40
N ALA A 360 20.81 -9.26 13.11
CA ALA A 360 19.48 -9.87 13.06
C ALA A 360 19.37 -10.93 11.95
N ALA A 361 19.93 -10.65 10.77
CA ALA A 361 19.98 -11.60 9.65
C ALA A 361 20.70 -12.90 10.01
N ARG A 362 21.86 -12.80 10.68
CA ARG A 362 22.58 -13.98 11.17
C ARG A 362 21.80 -14.76 12.20
N THR A 363 21.16 -14.08 13.15
CA THR A 363 20.31 -14.72 14.15
C THR A 363 19.16 -15.49 13.49
N LEU A 364 18.52 -14.90 12.48
CA LEU A 364 17.46 -15.53 11.69
C LEU A 364 18.00 -16.74 10.91
N SER A 365 19.15 -16.59 10.25
CA SER A 365 19.82 -17.67 9.52
C SER A 365 20.17 -18.86 10.40
N ASP A 366 20.74 -18.62 11.57
CA ASP A 366 21.11 -19.67 12.53
C ASP A 366 19.85 -20.40 13.05
N ALA A 367 18.78 -19.66 13.34
CA ALA A 367 17.51 -20.24 13.75
C ALA A 367 16.89 -21.10 12.64
N ARG A 368 16.91 -20.62 11.38
CA ARG A 368 16.48 -21.38 10.19
C ARG A 368 17.29 -22.67 10.02
N LYS A 369 18.61 -22.60 10.10
CA LYS A 369 19.51 -23.77 9.98
C LYS A 369 19.29 -24.80 11.08
N ALA A 370 19.01 -24.34 12.31
CA ALA A 370 18.66 -25.23 13.42
C ALA A 370 17.30 -25.92 13.18
N ALA A 371 16.29 -25.17 12.76
CA ALA A 371 14.96 -25.69 12.43
C ALA A 371 14.98 -26.64 11.24
N ALA A 372 15.81 -26.36 10.23
CA ALA A 372 15.96 -27.19 9.04
C ALA A 372 16.35 -28.64 9.40
N LYS A 373 17.27 -28.84 10.32
CA LYS A 373 17.65 -30.18 10.78
C LYS A 373 16.48 -30.95 11.38
N VAL A 374 15.66 -30.27 12.19
CA VAL A 374 14.47 -30.88 12.78
C VAL A 374 13.42 -31.20 11.71
N LEU A 375 13.24 -30.31 10.75
CA LEU A 375 12.32 -30.50 9.62
C LEU A 375 12.77 -31.68 8.73
N GLU A 376 14.06 -31.77 8.41
CA GLU A 376 14.64 -32.89 7.65
C GLU A 376 14.38 -34.24 8.33
N GLU A 377 14.65 -34.34 9.63
CA GLU A 377 14.41 -35.57 10.40
C GLU A 377 12.92 -35.97 10.42
N ARG A 378 12.04 -34.98 10.58
CA ARG A 378 10.59 -35.25 10.58
C ARG A 378 10.10 -35.69 9.21
N ILE A 379 10.52 -35.02 8.14
CA ILE A 379 10.15 -35.39 6.76
C ILE A 379 10.65 -36.78 6.42
N LEU A 380 11.90 -37.10 6.75
CA LEU A 380 12.46 -38.44 6.52
C LEU A 380 11.73 -39.53 7.31
N ARG A 381 11.25 -39.24 8.52
CA ARG A 381 10.43 -40.17 9.29
C ARG A 381 9.08 -40.41 8.59
N GLU A 382 8.42 -39.35 8.16
CA GLU A 382 7.16 -39.40 7.41
C GLU A 382 7.29 -40.24 6.14
N LEU A 383 8.35 -39.99 5.37
CA LEU A 383 8.63 -40.71 4.13
C LEU A 383 8.87 -42.21 4.37
N ARG A 384 9.55 -42.58 5.45
CA ARG A 384 9.72 -44.00 5.83
C ARG A 384 8.38 -44.64 6.17
N GLU A 385 7.48 -43.96 6.85
CA GLU A 385 6.12 -44.45 7.12
C GLU A 385 5.29 -44.66 5.84
N LEU A 386 5.62 -43.91 4.76
CA LEU A 386 5.03 -44.08 3.42
C LEU A 386 5.77 -45.09 2.53
N ASP A 387 6.61 -45.96 3.12
CA ASP A 387 7.39 -47.00 2.46
C ASP A 387 8.45 -46.47 1.50
N MET A 388 8.97 -45.25 1.77
CA MET A 388 10.01 -44.58 0.98
C MET A 388 11.36 -44.59 1.74
N ASN A 389 11.84 -45.75 2.10
CA ASN A 389 13.03 -45.92 2.96
C ASN A 389 14.36 -45.46 2.36
N LYS A 390 14.46 -45.31 1.04
CA LYS A 390 15.68 -44.96 0.30
C LYS A 390 15.80 -43.49 -0.02
N VAL A 391 14.78 -42.71 0.26
CA VAL A 391 14.75 -41.29 -0.03
C VAL A 391 15.71 -40.52 0.88
N ARG A 392 16.42 -39.58 0.28
CA ARG A 392 17.20 -38.56 0.98
C ARG A 392 16.53 -37.22 0.79
N PHE A 393 16.44 -36.47 1.84
CA PHE A 393 15.92 -35.11 1.87
C PHE A 393 16.90 -34.21 2.60
N SER A 394 17.18 -33.04 2.07
CA SER A 394 18.04 -32.03 2.70
C SER A 394 17.56 -30.64 2.37
N ILE A 395 17.75 -29.72 3.29
CA ILE A 395 17.45 -28.30 3.12
C ILE A 395 18.76 -27.57 2.90
N ASP A 396 18.93 -27.04 1.70
CA ASP A 396 20.11 -26.30 1.27
C ASP A 396 19.95 -24.81 1.56
N PHE A 397 21.04 -24.17 1.99
CA PHE A 397 21.13 -22.75 2.27
C PHE A 397 22.21 -22.14 1.39
N THR A 398 21.82 -21.17 0.58
CA THR A 398 22.75 -20.34 -0.20
C THR A 398 22.67 -18.91 0.31
N GLU A 399 23.79 -18.38 0.79
CA GLU A 399 23.86 -17.00 1.28
C GLU A 399 23.86 -16.02 0.11
N HIS A 400 23.14 -14.92 0.25
CA HIS A 400 23.06 -13.83 -0.71
C HIS A 400 23.10 -12.47 -0.02
N GLU A 401 23.17 -11.38 -0.80
CA GLU A 401 23.06 -10.02 -0.28
C GLU A 401 21.72 -9.84 0.46
N PRO A 402 21.71 -9.09 1.57
CA PRO A 402 20.51 -8.87 2.38
C PRO A 402 19.34 -8.35 1.55
N ASP A 403 18.20 -9.03 1.64
CA ASP A 403 16.94 -8.61 1.04
C ASP A 403 15.81 -8.52 2.09
N ALA A 404 14.55 -8.34 1.66
CA ALA A 404 13.42 -8.23 2.58
C ALA A 404 13.14 -9.50 3.40
N THR A 405 13.70 -10.66 3.00
CA THR A 405 13.44 -11.99 3.58
C THR A 405 14.62 -12.54 4.39
N GLY A 406 15.78 -11.90 4.33
CA GLY A 406 16.99 -12.35 5.04
C GLY A 406 18.24 -12.32 4.18
N ILE A 407 19.15 -13.23 4.48
CA ILE A 407 20.42 -13.47 3.76
C ILE A 407 20.51 -14.88 3.18
N ASP A 408 19.48 -15.71 3.36
CA ASP A 408 19.48 -17.11 2.95
C ASP A 408 18.42 -17.39 1.89
N THR A 409 18.81 -17.94 0.77
CA THR A 409 17.92 -18.68 -0.13
C THR A 409 17.82 -20.12 0.39
N VAL A 410 16.61 -20.51 0.77
CA VAL A 410 16.32 -21.85 1.30
C VAL A 410 15.76 -22.72 0.19
N ARG A 411 16.34 -23.91 -0.05
CA ARG A 411 15.86 -24.85 -1.07
C ARG A 411 15.70 -26.24 -0.51
N PHE A 412 14.58 -26.88 -0.82
CA PHE A 412 14.32 -28.26 -0.48
C PHE A 412 14.84 -29.16 -1.58
N LEU A 413 15.83 -29.95 -1.25
CA LEU A 413 16.47 -30.88 -2.15
C LEU A 413 16.13 -32.33 -1.77
N MET A 414 15.96 -33.18 -2.76
CA MET A 414 15.60 -34.56 -2.54
C MET A 414 16.21 -35.50 -3.59
N SER A 415 16.41 -36.76 -3.19
CA SER A 415 16.72 -37.88 -4.09
C SER A 415 15.80 -39.04 -3.73
N ALA A 416 15.09 -39.56 -4.72
CA ALA A 416 14.18 -40.71 -4.53
C ALA A 416 14.93 -42.05 -4.45
N ASN A 417 16.14 -42.16 -5.07
CA ASN A 417 16.91 -43.39 -5.19
C ASN A 417 18.25 -43.29 -4.45
N ALA A 418 18.70 -44.41 -3.90
CA ALA A 418 20.00 -44.47 -3.29
C ALA A 418 21.12 -44.32 -4.36
N GLY A 419 22.03 -43.35 -4.12
CA GLY A 419 23.16 -43.10 -5.01
C GLY A 419 22.95 -42.00 -6.04
N GLU A 420 21.74 -41.46 -6.19
CA GLU A 420 21.48 -40.28 -7.02
C GLU A 420 21.79 -38.98 -6.25
N ASP A 421 22.19 -37.95 -6.98
CA ASP A 421 22.40 -36.61 -6.41
C ASP A 421 21.09 -36.00 -5.92
N LEU A 422 21.20 -35.17 -4.89
CA LEU A 422 20.07 -34.34 -4.40
C LEU A 422 19.69 -33.30 -5.47
N LYS A 423 18.41 -33.25 -5.82
CA LYS A 423 17.86 -32.31 -6.80
C LYS A 423 16.66 -31.55 -6.19
N PRO A 424 16.36 -30.35 -6.67
CA PRO A 424 15.13 -29.65 -6.29
C PRO A 424 13.90 -30.54 -6.44
N ILE A 425 12.95 -30.42 -5.51
CA ILE A 425 11.77 -31.31 -5.46
C ILE A 425 10.98 -31.29 -6.77
N HIS A 426 10.88 -30.14 -7.44
CA HIS A 426 10.16 -29.99 -8.72
C HIS A 426 10.78 -30.78 -9.88
N LYS A 427 12.04 -31.27 -9.74
CA LYS A 427 12.75 -32.07 -10.76
C LYS A 427 12.63 -33.59 -10.54
N ILE A 428 11.82 -34.03 -9.59
CA ILE A 428 11.58 -35.44 -9.32
C ILE A 428 10.65 -36.02 -10.39
N ALA A 429 11.07 -37.05 -11.08
CA ALA A 429 10.44 -37.49 -12.34
C ALA A 429 9.20 -38.38 -12.17
N SER A 430 8.95 -38.97 -10.98
CA SER A 430 7.85 -39.93 -10.78
C SER A 430 6.64 -39.28 -10.10
N GLY A 431 5.50 -39.25 -10.79
CA GLY A 431 4.27 -38.67 -10.25
C GLY A 431 3.80 -39.31 -8.92
N GLY A 432 3.92 -40.63 -8.78
CA GLY A 432 3.54 -41.32 -7.55
C GLY A 432 4.51 -41.10 -6.39
N GLU A 433 5.81 -40.92 -6.66
CA GLU A 433 6.81 -40.55 -5.65
C GLU A 433 6.58 -39.11 -5.20
N LEU A 434 6.40 -38.20 -6.14
CA LEU A 434 6.12 -36.80 -5.86
C LEU A 434 4.88 -36.64 -4.99
N ALA A 435 3.78 -37.37 -5.29
CA ALA A 435 2.56 -37.33 -4.49
C ALA A 435 2.79 -37.75 -3.03
N ARG A 436 3.57 -38.82 -2.79
CA ARG A 436 3.93 -39.26 -1.42
C ARG A 436 4.81 -38.28 -0.69
N ILE A 437 5.78 -37.67 -1.41
CA ILE A 437 6.66 -36.62 -0.88
C ILE A 437 5.83 -35.40 -0.45
N MET A 438 4.93 -34.98 -1.33
CA MET A 438 4.03 -33.85 -1.05
C MET A 438 3.12 -34.14 0.14
N LEU A 439 2.65 -35.39 0.27
CA LEU A 439 1.88 -35.81 1.43
C LEU A 439 2.71 -35.76 2.73
N ALA A 440 3.93 -36.27 2.71
CA ALA A 440 4.82 -36.21 3.86
C ALA A 440 5.11 -34.77 4.30
N LEU A 441 5.45 -33.89 3.37
CA LEU A 441 5.67 -32.48 3.61
C LEU A 441 4.40 -31.79 4.18
N LYS A 442 3.25 -32.02 3.57
CA LYS A 442 1.96 -31.50 4.04
C LYS A 442 1.64 -31.97 5.46
N ASN A 443 1.86 -33.25 5.77
CA ASN A 443 1.61 -33.77 7.12
C ASN A 443 2.49 -33.11 8.18
N VAL A 444 3.78 -32.92 7.91
CA VAL A 444 4.71 -32.28 8.85
C VAL A 444 4.33 -30.83 9.09
N LEU A 445 3.94 -30.10 8.04
CA LEU A 445 3.50 -28.69 8.13
C LEU A 445 2.14 -28.59 8.81
N ALA A 446 1.20 -29.46 8.45
CA ALA A 446 -0.14 -29.51 9.03
C ALA A 446 -0.14 -29.74 10.55
N GLU A 447 0.83 -30.46 11.10
CA GLU A 447 0.99 -30.61 12.56
C GLU A 447 1.25 -29.28 13.27
N GLN A 448 1.80 -28.30 12.56
CA GLN A 448 2.12 -26.95 13.08
C GLN A 448 0.96 -25.95 12.92
N ASP A 449 0.00 -26.25 12.03
CA ASP A 449 -1.16 -25.38 11.81
C ASP A 449 -2.06 -25.34 13.06
N HIS A 450 -2.49 -24.16 13.45
CA HIS A 450 -3.39 -23.97 14.61
C HIS A 450 -4.88 -24.14 14.26
N VAL A 451 -5.20 -24.39 12.98
CA VAL A 451 -6.58 -24.52 12.54
C VAL A 451 -7.23 -25.81 13.01
N MET A 452 -8.50 -25.74 13.36
CA MET A 452 -9.27 -26.88 13.87
C MET A 452 -9.73 -27.83 12.75
N THR A 453 -9.79 -27.35 11.49
CA THR A 453 -10.29 -28.13 10.35
C THR A 453 -9.24 -28.16 9.24
N MET A 454 -8.92 -29.33 8.75
CA MET A 454 -8.01 -29.58 7.63
C MET A 454 -8.72 -30.30 6.51
N VAL A 455 -8.59 -29.81 5.31
CA VAL A 455 -9.15 -30.41 4.10
C VAL A 455 -8.01 -30.95 3.24
N PHE A 456 -8.10 -32.20 2.86
CA PHE A 456 -7.14 -32.88 1.99
C PHE A 456 -7.81 -33.25 0.68
N ASP A 457 -7.33 -32.66 -0.41
CA ASP A 457 -7.75 -33.01 -1.77
C ASP A 457 -6.60 -33.67 -2.51
N GLU A 458 -6.92 -34.72 -3.30
CA GLU A 458 -5.95 -35.47 -4.13
C GLU A 458 -4.76 -36.08 -3.36
N VAL A 459 -4.90 -36.35 -2.05
CA VAL A 459 -3.84 -36.99 -1.26
C VAL A 459 -3.56 -38.45 -1.67
N ASP A 460 -4.47 -39.03 -2.41
CA ASP A 460 -4.48 -40.40 -2.91
C ASP A 460 -3.97 -40.53 -4.35
N THR A 461 -3.61 -39.43 -5.01
CA THR A 461 -3.08 -39.44 -6.37
C THR A 461 -1.73 -40.17 -6.40
N GLY A 462 -1.63 -41.25 -7.20
CA GLY A 462 -0.43 -42.06 -7.33
C GLY A 462 -0.12 -42.97 -6.12
N VAL A 463 -1.05 -43.10 -5.18
CA VAL A 463 -0.93 -43.95 -3.99
C VAL A 463 -1.81 -45.20 -4.14
N SER A 464 -1.30 -46.38 -3.80
CA SER A 464 -2.04 -47.63 -3.86
C SER A 464 -1.58 -48.67 -2.83
N GLY A 465 -2.37 -49.71 -2.60
CA GLY A 465 -1.99 -50.86 -1.75
C GLY A 465 -1.58 -50.46 -0.33
N ARG A 466 -0.39 -50.86 0.11
CA ARG A 466 0.10 -50.60 1.49
C ARG A 466 0.26 -49.11 1.78
N ALA A 467 0.70 -48.34 0.82
CA ALA A 467 0.88 -46.90 1.00
C ALA A 467 -0.48 -46.21 1.26
N ALA A 468 -1.55 -46.61 0.56
CA ALA A 468 -2.91 -46.12 0.80
C ALA A 468 -3.39 -46.42 2.23
N GLN A 469 -3.09 -47.62 2.72
CA GLN A 469 -3.42 -48.00 4.10
C GLN A 469 -2.68 -47.13 5.13
N ARG A 470 -1.39 -46.87 4.91
CA ARG A 470 -0.59 -45.99 5.80
C ARG A 470 -1.09 -44.55 5.81
N VAL A 471 -1.46 -44.03 4.62
CA VAL A 471 -2.08 -42.70 4.52
C VAL A 471 -3.39 -42.65 5.32
N ALA A 472 -4.26 -43.67 5.18
CA ALA A 472 -5.52 -43.76 5.88
C ALA A 472 -5.33 -43.80 7.41
N GLU A 473 -4.42 -44.65 7.89
CA GLU A 473 -4.04 -44.72 9.31
C GLU A 473 -3.56 -43.37 9.86
N LYS A 474 -2.80 -42.64 9.06
CA LYS A 474 -2.29 -41.34 9.43
C LYS A 474 -3.36 -40.27 9.51
N MET A 475 -4.29 -40.24 8.53
CA MET A 475 -5.45 -39.35 8.58
C MET A 475 -6.34 -39.65 9.79
N ALA A 476 -6.54 -40.92 10.15
CA ALA A 476 -7.26 -41.31 11.35
C ALA A 476 -6.55 -40.84 12.65
N LYS A 477 -5.23 -40.90 12.74
CA LYS A 477 -4.48 -40.37 13.87
C LYS A 477 -4.61 -38.85 13.99
N LEU A 478 -4.49 -38.13 12.87
CA LEU A 478 -4.65 -36.68 12.81
C LEU A 478 -6.05 -36.25 13.23
N SER A 479 -7.07 -37.01 12.81
CA SER A 479 -8.47 -36.72 13.10
C SER A 479 -8.86 -36.82 14.57
N ARG A 480 -8.03 -37.43 15.42
CA ARG A 480 -8.24 -37.46 16.87
C ARG A 480 -8.02 -36.10 17.55
N ARG A 481 -7.27 -35.24 16.90
CA ARG A 481 -6.96 -33.91 17.44
C ARG A 481 -7.64 -32.77 16.67
N ARG A 482 -8.05 -33.03 15.44
CA ARG A 482 -8.56 -32.02 14.51
C ARG A 482 -9.63 -32.64 13.62
N GLN A 483 -10.53 -31.85 13.10
CA GLN A 483 -11.44 -32.30 12.07
C GLN A 483 -10.67 -32.44 10.74
N VAL A 484 -10.79 -33.59 10.09
CA VAL A 484 -10.18 -33.92 8.80
C VAL A 484 -11.28 -34.14 7.78
N LEU A 485 -11.23 -33.44 6.68
CA LEU A 485 -12.05 -33.66 5.48
C LEU A 485 -11.12 -34.17 4.38
N CYS A 486 -11.45 -35.30 3.76
CA CYS A 486 -10.64 -35.87 2.68
C CYS A 486 -11.49 -36.25 1.48
N VAL A 487 -11.15 -35.71 0.32
CA VAL A 487 -11.71 -36.17 -0.96
C VAL A 487 -10.84 -37.32 -1.45
N THR A 488 -11.46 -38.48 -1.69
CA THR A 488 -10.69 -39.69 -2.05
C THR A 488 -11.45 -40.60 -3.02
N HIS A 489 -10.69 -41.35 -3.79
CA HIS A 489 -11.22 -42.48 -4.60
C HIS A 489 -10.70 -43.83 -4.07
N LEU A 490 -9.91 -43.83 -2.97
CA LEU A 490 -9.35 -45.03 -2.39
C LEU A 490 -10.24 -45.62 -1.31
N PRO A 491 -10.60 -46.90 -1.39
CA PRO A 491 -11.44 -47.54 -0.41
C PRO A 491 -10.82 -47.60 0.99
N GLN A 492 -9.46 -47.64 1.10
CA GLN A 492 -8.76 -47.65 2.37
C GLN A 492 -8.97 -46.35 3.16
N LEU A 493 -8.90 -45.17 2.48
CA LEU A 493 -9.15 -43.91 3.11
C LEU A 493 -10.61 -43.77 3.52
N ALA A 494 -11.53 -44.11 2.61
CA ALA A 494 -12.96 -44.03 2.86
C ALA A 494 -13.43 -44.95 4.00
N ALA A 495 -12.85 -46.17 4.09
CA ALA A 495 -13.13 -47.09 5.20
C ALA A 495 -12.68 -46.57 6.55
N MET A 496 -11.52 -45.84 6.59
CA MET A 496 -10.94 -45.32 7.82
C MET A 496 -11.67 -44.08 8.35
N ALA A 497 -12.54 -43.46 7.57
CA ALA A 497 -13.30 -42.28 7.98
C ALA A 497 -14.33 -42.59 9.09
N ASP A 498 -14.53 -41.63 10.01
CA ASP A 498 -15.60 -41.70 11.01
C ASP A 498 -16.95 -41.42 10.33
N THR A 499 -17.01 -40.45 9.42
CA THR A 499 -18.18 -40.11 8.61
C THR A 499 -17.85 -40.20 7.12
N HIS A 500 -18.73 -40.85 6.33
CA HIS A 500 -18.51 -41.07 4.91
C HIS A 500 -19.63 -40.46 4.12
N PHE A 501 -19.32 -39.59 3.17
CA PHE A 501 -20.25 -38.95 2.24
C PHE A 501 -20.02 -39.47 0.83
N SER A 502 -21.11 -39.78 0.11
CA SER A 502 -21.08 -40.03 -1.33
C SER A 502 -21.56 -38.79 -2.09
N VAL A 503 -20.77 -38.40 -3.09
CA VAL A 503 -21.13 -37.34 -4.04
C VAL A 503 -21.72 -38.02 -5.28
N GLU A 504 -23.03 -37.94 -5.43
CA GLU A 504 -23.80 -38.62 -6.46
C GLU A 504 -24.28 -37.66 -7.53
N LYS A 505 -24.18 -38.09 -8.79
CA LYS A 505 -24.67 -37.37 -9.96
C LYS A 505 -25.97 -37.96 -10.42
N GLY A 506 -26.98 -37.14 -10.61
CA GLY A 506 -28.27 -37.54 -11.16
C GLY A 506 -28.70 -36.64 -12.30
N GLU A 507 -29.71 -37.12 -13.07
CA GLU A 507 -30.38 -36.30 -14.07
C GLU A 507 -31.86 -36.17 -13.70
N GLU A 508 -32.38 -34.98 -13.66
CA GLU A 508 -33.78 -34.69 -13.45
C GLU A 508 -34.23 -33.60 -14.42
N ASN A 509 -35.30 -33.84 -15.15
CA ASN A 509 -35.84 -32.92 -16.17
C ASN A 509 -34.81 -32.48 -17.25
N GLY A 510 -33.88 -33.37 -17.65
CA GLY A 510 -32.85 -33.11 -18.65
C GLY A 510 -31.72 -32.19 -18.13
N ARG A 511 -31.62 -32.00 -16.81
CA ARG A 511 -30.55 -31.26 -16.16
C ARG A 511 -29.80 -32.15 -15.18
N THR A 512 -28.51 -32.03 -15.16
CA THR A 512 -27.65 -32.71 -14.19
C THR A 512 -27.70 -31.98 -12.84
N PHE A 513 -27.84 -32.74 -11.78
CA PHE A 513 -27.67 -32.27 -10.40
C PHE A 513 -26.68 -33.15 -9.65
N THR A 514 -26.10 -32.60 -8.61
CA THR A 514 -25.22 -33.31 -7.68
C THR A 514 -25.82 -33.25 -6.28
N ARG A 515 -25.87 -34.40 -5.61
CA ARG A 515 -26.27 -34.55 -4.21
C ARG A 515 -25.09 -35.08 -3.39
N VAL A 516 -25.01 -34.65 -2.15
CA VAL A 516 -24.05 -35.18 -1.18
C VAL A 516 -24.85 -35.87 -0.08
N VAL A 517 -24.60 -37.17 0.11
CA VAL A 517 -25.35 -38.02 1.01
C VAL A 517 -24.41 -38.61 2.05
N GLU A 518 -24.76 -38.49 3.33
CA GLU A 518 -24.07 -39.22 4.42
C GLU A 518 -24.49 -40.69 4.35
N LEU A 519 -23.50 -41.59 4.32
CA LEU A 519 -23.70 -43.02 4.15
C LEU A 519 -23.80 -43.74 5.51
N ASP A 520 -24.82 -44.56 5.67
CA ASP A 520 -24.87 -45.53 6.74
C ASP A 520 -23.91 -46.71 6.50
N ARG A 521 -23.75 -47.63 7.47
CA ARG A 521 -22.80 -48.75 7.37
C ARG A 521 -23.03 -49.60 6.13
N THR A 522 -24.28 -49.89 5.80
CA THR A 522 -24.63 -50.72 4.63
C THR A 522 -24.30 -50.02 3.32
N GLN A 523 -24.63 -48.74 3.26
CA GLN A 523 -24.31 -47.89 2.12
C GLN A 523 -22.81 -47.71 1.97
N ARG A 524 -22.07 -47.54 3.07
CA ARG A 524 -20.59 -47.48 3.07
C ARG A 524 -19.98 -48.76 2.50
N CYS A 525 -20.49 -49.94 2.93
CA CYS A 525 -20.03 -51.23 2.40
C CYS A 525 -20.26 -51.30 0.87
N ALA A 526 -21.43 -50.91 0.39
CA ALA A 526 -21.75 -50.88 -1.03
C ALA A 526 -20.84 -49.91 -1.80
N GLU A 527 -20.59 -48.71 -1.27
CA GLU A 527 -19.72 -47.70 -1.92
C GLU A 527 -18.26 -48.17 -1.96
N LEU A 528 -17.76 -48.77 -0.89
CA LEU A 528 -16.40 -49.35 -0.87
C LEU A 528 -16.25 -50.50 -1.87
N ALA A 529 -17.27 -51.35 -2.00
CA ALA A 529 -17.26 -52.38 -3.01
C ALA A 529 -17.27 -51.79 -4.43
N ARG A 530 -18.06 -50.73 -4.66
CA ARG A 530 -18.08 -49.99 -5.93
C ARG A 530 -16.69 -49.37 -6.25
N LEU A 531 -16.02 -48.75 -5.28
CA LEU A 531 -14.68 -48.18 -5.44
C LEU A 531 -13.61 -49.25 -5.79
N THR A 532 -13.84 -50.50 -5.35
CA THR A 532 -12.90 -51.60 -5.58
C THR A 532 -13.17 -52.33 -6.92
N GLY A 533 -14.42 -52.46 -7.31
CA GLY A 533 -14.79 -53.35 -8.39
C GLY A 533 -15.62 -52.73 -9.54
N GLY A 534 -15.98 -51.45 -9.42
CA GLY A 534 -16.85 -50.76 -10.39
C GLY A 534 -18.34 -50.88 -10.09
N ALA A 535 -19.19 -50.52 -11.05
CA ALA A 535 -20.63 -50.27 -10.85
C ALA A 535 -21.47 -51.49 -10.36
N ALA A 536 -21.03 -52.70 -10.66
CA ALA A 536 -21.74 -53.94 -10.24
C ALA A 536 -20.90 -54.68 -9.19
N ALA A 537 -21.19 -54.43 -7.90
CA ALA A 537 -20.48 -55.08 -6.80
C ALA A 537 -20.89 -56.57 -6.71
N THR A 538 -19.91 -57.49 -6.71
CA THR A 538 -20.09 -58.90 -6.47
C THR A 538 -20.14 -59.17 -4.96
N GLU A 539 -20.70 -60.34 -4.57
CA GLU A 539 -20.75 -60.75 -3.16
C GLU A 539 -19.38 -60.82 -2.52
N THR A 540 -18.35 -61.21 -3.26
CA THR A 540 -16.95 -61.24 -2.82
C THR A 540 -16.42 -59.83 -2.52
N GLN A 541 -16.78 -58.85 -3.34
CA GLN A 541 -16.37 -57.46 -3.14
C GLN A 541 -17.08 -56.83 -1.94
N LEU A 542 -18.37 -57.13 -1.74
CA LEU A 542 -19.10 -56.70 -0.53
C LEU A 542 -18.48 -57.28 0.74
N ARG A 543 -18.10 -58.59 0.73
CA ARG A 543 -17.41 -59.23 1.84
C ARG A 543 -16.06 -58.56 2.11
N GLY A 544 -15.25 -58.27 1.06
CA GLY A 544 -13.97 -57.56 1.20
C GLY A 544 -14.14 -56.13 1.74
N ALA A 545 -15.20 -55.44 1.35
CA ALA A 545 -15.52 -54.11 1.87
C ALA A 545 -15.90 -54.13 3.35
N GLU A 546 -16.67 -55.13 3.80
CA GLU A 546 -17.03 -55.32 5.22
C GLU A 546 -15.80 -55.70 6.07
N GLU A 547 -14.88 -56.53 5.54
CA GLU A 547 -13.60 -56.82 6.19
C GLU A 547 -12.76 -55.57 6.35
N LEU A 548 -12.69 -54.71 5.31
CA LEU A 548 -11.95 -53.44 5.34
C LEU A 548 -12.54 -52.48 6.37
N LEU A 549 -13.89 -52.34 6.44
CA LEU A 549 -14.56 -51.53 7.46
C LEU A 549 -14.28 -52.03 8.86
N SER A 550 -14.36 -53.35 9.07
CA SER A 550 -14.12 -53.96 10.39
C SER A 550 -12.69 -53.78 10.85
N ALA A 551 -11.69 -53.89 9.95
CA ALA A 551 -10.29 -53.62 10.24
C ALA A 551 -10.06 -52.14 10.58
N ALA A 552 -10.75 -51.23 9.86
CA ALA A 552 -10.67 -49.80 10.13
C ALA A 552 -11.27 -49.43 11.49
N ASP A 553 -12.41 -50.04 11.86
CA ASP A 553 -13.08 -49.87 13.16
C ASP A 553 -12.14 -50.32 14.32
N ALA A 554 -11.52 -51.50 14.14
CA ALA A 554 -10.55 -52.01 15.12
C ALA A 554 -9.36 -51.08 15.31
N PHE A 555 -8.80 -50.56 14.22
CA PHE A 555 -7.69 -49.59 14.25
C PHE A 555 -8.09 -48.28 14.97
N ARG A 556 -9.26 -47.70 14.59
CA ARG A 556 -9.75 -46.45 15.21
C ARG A 556 -10.04 -46.61 16.70
N SER A 557 -10.54 -47.79 17.11
CA SER A 557 -10.80 -48.09 18.52
C SER A 557 -9.54 -48.25 19.36
N ALA A 558 -8.38 -48.53 18.72
CA ALA A 558 -7.09 -48.66 19.36
C ALA A 558 -6.30 -47.33 19.43
N LEU A 559 -6.79 -46.26 18.78
CA LEU A 559 -6.21 -44.90 18.84
C LEU A 559 -6.72 -44.12 20.05
#